data_dc6bc9ddf3dbb4c885dfca23dd8e2b7f
#
_entry.id   dc6bc9ddf3dbb4c885dfca23dd8e2b7f
#
_cell.length_a   1.000
_cell.length_b   1.000
_cell.length_c   1.000
_cell.angle_alpha   90.00
_cell.angle_beta   90.00
_cell.angle_gamma   90.00
#
_symmetry.space_group_name_H-M   'P 1'
#
loop_
_entity.id
_entity.type
_entity.pdbx_description
1 polymer ?
#
loop_
_entity_poly.entity_id
_entity_poly.type
_entity_poly.pdbx_seq_one_letter_code
_entity_poly.pdbx_strand_id
1 'polypeptide(L)'
;METDVVVVGGGVTGVAVLRDLALRGVQAVLVERFDLGTGTSGRWHGLLHSGARYAVRDQDAARECIEENTTLRRIAPHTIEDVGGLFALLPGDDEAYAGQFVEGCRASGIPTEELSAAAAHRREPLLAPDVKLAFAVPDGGIDSWSLMRSMAADAEARGCRVLVRHPLVGIDRDGDRITAVRVHDAVAGQDRTIGCQWVVNAAGAWAGEVGRMAGVPLTMIAGKGVMVVMASRYVRGVVNACRKPADGDIIVPQHEVAILGTTSEQVPSADDIAVPPADVDRMIDMCAQMVPALASGRVLRAFAGSRPLYVAEPPADGGDGGGDTRAVSRNFTVIDHPRLDGLDNMYSIVGGKLTTCRQMAEAVVDRLAERMGVTAPCRTATELLPGADHGNHRVAEPLARVERDQAYGELICECELVTRGQVREAVNDGLTELEDLRRKVRLGYGPCQAAFCAWRAAGMMAEGSGDGSGDGAGADGGVAQADPVAGLERFLEERWRGQRPTIWGDQARQALLNHAIYRGIFDLKGDGLPDEAAAPTEGSGRRGAPAGREGSG
;
A
#
# COMPACT_ATOMS: atom_id res chain seq x y z
N MET A 1 -21.66 2.40 21.92
CA MET A 1 -21.40 3.60 21.08
C MET A 1 -22.43 3.60 19.96
N GLU A 2 -22.93 4.78 19.56
CA GLU A 2 -23.90 4.92 18.46
C GLU A 2 -23.31 5.81 17.35
N THR A 3 -23.64 5.50 16.09
CA THR A 3 -23.24 6.29 14.92
C THR A 3 -24.24 6.13 13.77
N ASP A 4 -24.22 7.04 12.78
CA ASP A 4 -25.07 6.87 11.59
C ASP A 4 -24.52 5.75 10.69
N VAL A 5 -23.21 5.73 10.46
CA VAL A 5 -22.57 4.79 9.53
C VAL A 5 -21.37 4.11 10.18
N VAL A 6 -21.27 2.79 10.05
CA VAL A 6 -20.02 2.05 10.29
C VAL A 6 -19.38 1.70 8.96
N VAL A 7 -18.12 2.09 8.79
CA VAL A 7 -17.28 1.71 7.66
C VAL A 7 -16.33 0.59 8.09
N VAL A 8 -16.41 -0.57 7.45
CA VAL A 8 -15.58 -1.74 7.77
C VAL A 8 -14.39 -1.81 6.81
N GLY A 9 -13.19 -1.65 7.34
CA GLY A 9 -11.92 -1.74 6.62
C GLY A 9 -11.19 -0.39 6.48
N GLY A 10 -9.98 -0.32 7.03
CA GLY A 10 -9.09 0.85 7.02
C GLY A 10 -8.12 0.89 5.82
N GLY A 11 -8.50 0.30 4.70
CA GLY A 11 -7.82 0.49 3.41
C GLY A 11 -8.16 1.83 2.78
N VAL A 12 -7.49 2.17 1.68
CA VAL A 12 -7.66 3.47 1.01
C VAL A 12 -9.12 3.77 0.65
N THR A 13 -9.90 2.75 0.26
CA THR A 13 -11.32 2.91 -0.07
C THR A 13 -12.15 3.25 1.15
N GLY A 14 -11.98 2.52 2.27
CA GLY A 14 -12.76 2.78 3.48
C GLY A 14 -12.45 4.14 4.09
N VAL A 15 -11.18 4.56 4.09
CA VAL A 15 -10.80 5.90 4.57
C VAL A 15 -11.34 6.99 3.66
N ALA A 16 -11.36 6.77 2.33
CA ALA A 16 -11.97 7.71 1.40
C ALA A 16 -13.50 7.81 1.60
N VAL A 17 -14.18 6.69 1.88
CA VAL A 17 -15.61 6.66 2.25
C VAL A 17 -15.85 7.46 3.52
N LEU A 18 -15.04 7.23 4.57
CA LEU A 18 -15.14 7.97 5.84
C LEU A 18 -15.02 9.48 5.61
N ARG A 19 -14.05 9.91 4.77
CA ARG A 19 -13.85 11.31 4.43
C ARG A 19 -15.05 11.91 3.68
N ASP A 20 -15.62 11.20 2.70
CA ASP A 20 -16.77 11.71 1.95
C ASP A 20 -18.01 11.86 2.86
N LEU A 21 -18.27 10.88 3.73
CA LEU A 21 -19.31 10.96 4.76
C LEU A 21 -19.11 12.18 5.66
N ALA A 22 -17.90 12.39 6.16
CA ALA A 22 -17.54 13.53 7.00
C ALA A 22 -17.77 14.87 6.31
N LEU A 23 -17.39 14.99 5.02
CA LEU A 23 -17.59 16.18 4.21
C LEU A 23 -19.08 16.48 3.93
N ARG A 24 -19.93 15.46 3.97
CA ARG A 24 -21.39 15.59 3.85
C ARG A 24 -22.10 15.79 5.20
N GLY A 25 -21.33 15.83 6.32
CA GLY A 25 -21.87 16.04 7.67
C GLY A 25 -22.49 14.79 8.31
N VAL A 26 -22.18 13.60 7.77
CA VAL A 26 -22.64 12.31 8.31
C VAL A 26 -21.66 11.81 9.37
N GLN A 27 -22.14 11.42 10.55
CA GLN A 27 -21.32 10.86 11.60
C GLN A 27 -20.99 9.39 11.30
N ALA A 28 -19.71 9.06 11.25
CA ALA A 28 -19.29 7.71 10.91
C ALA A 28 -18.12 7.23 11.79
N VAL A 29 -18.08 5.91 11.98
CA VAL A 29 -16.99 5.21 12.66
C VAL A 29 -16.39 4.21 11.68
N LEU A 30 -15.09 4.31 11.43
CA LEU A 30 -14.34 3.31 10.69
C LEU A 30 -13.72 2.31 11.67
N VAL A 31 -13.86 1.01 11.37
CA VAL A 31 -13.26 -0.08 12.14
C VAL A 31 -12.25 -0.82 11.28
N GLU A 32 -11.03 -1.03 11.80
CA GLU A 32 -9.91 -1.70 11.12
C GLU A 32 -9.26 -2.72 12.07
N ARG A 33 -8.99 -3.93 11.57
CA ARG A 33 -8.44 -5.02 12.39
C ARG A 33 -6.98 -4.79 12.83
N PHE A 34 -6.22 -4.02 12.06
CA PHE A 34 -4.83 -3.67 12.36
C PHE A 34 -4.65 -2.14 12.35
N ASP A 35 -3.57 -1.63 11.77
CA ASP A 35 -3.41 -0.20 11.46
C ASP A 35 -3.92 0.10 10.04
N LEU A 36 -4.11 1.39 9.71
CA LEU A 36 -4.52 1.82 8.38
C LEU A 36 -3.58 1.29 7.30
N GLY A 37 -4.14 0.76 6.23
CA GLY A 37 -3.41 0.34 5.04
C GLY A 37 -2.55 -0.92 5.21
N THR A 38 -2.75 -1.75 6.19
CA THR A 38 -2.00 -3.01 6.38
C THR A 38 -2.35 -4.10 5.36
N GLY A 39 -3.52 -4.00 4.73
CA GLY A 39 -3.95 -4.88 3.64
C GLY A 39 -3.36 -4.48 2.27
N THR A 40 -4.15 -4.65 1.21
CA THR A 40 -3.76 -4.39 -0.19
C THR A 40 -3.21 -2.98 -0.40
N SER A 41 -3.77 -1.97 0.28
CA SER A 41 -3.40 -0.55 0.13
C SER A 41 -1.97 -0.22 0.56
N GLY A 42 -1.36 -1.02 1.42
CA GLY A 42 0.04 -0.89 1.82
C GLY A 42 0.97 -1.96 1.23
N ARG A 43 0.43 -2.89 0.42
CA ARG A 43 1.18 -4.02 -0.14
C ARG A 43 1.13 -4.00 -1.67
N TRP A 44 1.65 -2.95 -2.27
CA TRP A 44 1.67 -2.71 -3.71
C TRP A 44 2.93 -1.90 -4.10
N HIS A 45 3.13 -1.62 -5.39
CA HIS A 45 4.35 -0.98 -5.89
C HIS A 45 4.37 0.56 -5.76
N GLY A 46 3.29 1.21 -5.33
CA GLY A 46 3.27 2.67 -5.14
C GLY A 46 3.07 3.52 -6.40
N LEU A 47 2.57 2.94 -7.49
CA LEU A 47 2.37 3.65 -8.75
C LEU A 47 1.08 4.47 -8.77
N LEU A 48 1.18 5.79 -8.89
CA LEU A 48 0.06 6.64 -9.29
C LEU A 48 -0.17 6.49 -10.80
N HIS A 49 -1.16 5.69 -11.17
CA HIS A 49 -1.45 5.38 -12.56
C HIS A 49 -2.00 6.57 -13.34
N SER A 50 -1.44 6.83 -14.53
CA SER A 50 -2.06 7.68 -15.55
C SER A 50 -3.22 6.96 -16.29
N GLY A 51 -3.31 5.65 -16.17
CA GLY A 51 -4.25 4.83 -16.94
C GLY A 51 -3.66 4.21 -18.21
N ALA A 52 -2.48 4.63 -18.64
CA ALA A 52 -1.86 4.20 -19.90
C ALA A 52 -1.76 2.67 -20.03
N ARG A 53 -1.48 1.94 -18.93
CA ARG A 53 -1.42 0.48 -18.91
C ARG A 53 -2.75 -0.20 -19.28
N TYR A 54 -3.87 0.49 -19.17
CA TYR A 54 -5.21 0.00 -19.50
C TYR A 54 -5.70 0.45 -20.87
N ALA A 55 -5.06 1.44 -21.49
CA ALA A 55 -5.51 2.17 -22.67
C ALA A 55 -5.86 1.29 -23.87
N VAL A 56 -5.17 0.14 -24.06
CA VAL A 56 -5.43 -0.80 -25.15
C VAL A 56 -6.61 -1.74 -24.87
N ARG A 57 -6.82 -2.14 -23.62
CA ARG A 57 -7.75 -3.22 -23.27
C ARG A 57 -9.04 -2.75 -22.59
N ASP A 58 -8.97 -1.65 -21.86
CA ASP A 58 -10.03 -1.16 -20.97
C ASP A 58 -9.94 0.37 -20.91
N GLN A 59 -10.47 1.02 -21.93
CA GLN A 59 -10.42 2.47 -22.06
C GLN A 59 -11.23 3.21 -20.99
N ASP A 60 -12.27 2.57 -20.42
CA ASP A 60 -13.02 3.16 -19.32
C ASP A 60 -12.17 3.20 -18.06
N ALA A 61 -11.49 2.10 -17.71
CA ALA A 61 -10.53 2.09 -16.62
C ALA A 61 -9.35 3.05 -16.86
N ALA A 62 -8.94 3.28 -18.10
CA ALA A 62 -7.89 4.23 -18.45
C ALA A 62 -8.34 5.68 -18.18
N ARG A 63 -9.58 6.05 -18.60
CA ARG A 63 -10.17 7.38 -18.33
C ARG A 63 -10.36 7.65 -16.84
N GLU A 64 -10.94 6.70 -16.11
CA GLU A 64 -11.06 6.82 -14.65
C GLU A 64 -9.70 7.09 -13.98
N CYS A 65 -8.66 6.37 -14.42
CA CYS A 65 -7.33 6.56 -13.84
C CYS A 65 -6.75 7.95 -14.11
N ILE A 66 -6.84 8.49 -15.33
CA ILE A 66 -6.23 9.81 -15.62
C ILE A 66 -7.01 10.94 -14.94
N GLU A 67 -8.33 10.83 -14.84
CA GLU A 67 -9.17 11.80 -14.12
C GLU A 67 -8.82 11.80 -12.63
N GLU A 68 -8.74 10.64 -12.00
CA GLU A 68 -8.40 10.52 -10.59
C GLU A 68 -6.91 10.83 -10.29
N ASN A 69 -5.99 10.49 -11.20
CA ASN A 69 -4.59 10.91 -11.12
C ASN A 69 -4.50 12.45 -11.06
N THR A 70 -5.20 13.13 -11.97
CA THR A 70 -5.24 14.60 -12.02
C THR A 70 -5.87 15.17 -10.75
N THR A 71 -6.94 14.55 -10.26
CA THR A 71 -7.63 14.98 -9.03
C THR A 71 -6.72 14.81 -7.80
N LEU A 72 -6.08 13.65 -7.62
CA LEU A 72 -5.18 13.39 -6.49
C LEU A 72 -3.97 14.33 -6.50
N ARG A 73 -3.39 14.65 -7.66
CA ARG A 73 -2.32 15.64 -7.79
C ARG A 73 -2.74 17.03 -7.29
N ARG A 74 -4.00 17.39 -7.44
CA ARG A 74 -4.54 18.65 -6.95
C ARG A 74 -4.86 18.65 -5.47
N ILE A 75 -5.52 17.57 -4.96
CA ILE A 75 -6.02 17.56 -3.59
C ILE A 75 -5.02 17.00 -2.56
N ALA A 76 -4.03 16.23 -3.00
CA ALA A 76 -3.07 15.54 -2.15
C ALA A 76 -1.62 15.59 -2.69
N PRO A 77 -1.11 16.73 -3.19
CA PRO A 77 0.21 16.81 -3.82
C PRO A 77 1.35 16.36 -2.91
N HIS A 78 1.24 16.60 -1.60
CA HIS A 78 2.22 16.23 -0.58
C HIS A 78 2.44 14.71 -0.44
N THR A 79 1.55 13.90 -1.00
CA THR A 79 1.66 12.42 -1.01
C THR A 79 2.25 11.89 -2.32
N ILE A 80 2.51 12.75 -3.30
CA ILE A 80 2.87 12.37 -4.66
C ILE A 80 4.29 12.79 -5.00
N GLU A 81 5.10 11.82 -5.39
CA GLU A 81 6.39 12.00 -6.02
C GLU A 81 6.15 12.14 -7.54
N ASP A 82 6.20 13.39 -8.02
CA ASP A 82 5.87 13.73 -9.42
C ASP A 82 7.05 13.49 -10.36
N VAL A 83 7.29 12.23 -10.68
CA VAL A 83 8.46 11.76 -11.43
C VAL A 83 8.17 11.42 -12.89
N GLY A 84 6.90 11.42 -13.31
CA GLY A 84 6.49 10.96 -14.63
C GLY A 84 6.66 9.46 -14.82
N GLY A 85 6.39 8.99 -16.05
CA GLY A 85 6.57 7.59 -16.42
C GLY A 85 6.94 7.43 -17.89
N LEU A 86 7.58 6.32 -18.20
CA LEU A 86 7.91 5.88 -19.56
C LEU A 86 7.31 4.49 -19.83
N PHE A 87 6.81 4.30 -21.05
CA PHE A 87 6.54 2.99 -21.63
C PHE A 87 7.57 2.71 -22.69
N ALA A 88 8.52 1.82 -22.40
CA ALA A 88 9.66 1.50 -23.26
C ALA A 88 9.32 0.34 -24.21
N LEU A 89 9.55 0.53 -25.51
CA LEU A 89 9.46 -0.51 -26.53
C LEU A 89 10.84 -1.15 -26.71
N LEU A 90 10.94 -2.43 -26.35
CA LEU A 90 12.18 -3.20 -26.39
C LEU A 90 12.29 -4.01 -27.70
N PRO A 91 13.49 -4.50 -28.06
CA PRO A 91 13.65 -5.47 -29.15
C PRO A 91 12.80 -6.73 -28.86
N GLY A 92 12.03 -7.13 -29.87
CA GLY A 92 11.12 -8.29 -29.75
C GLY A 92 9.72 -7.95 -29.26
N ASP A 93 9.47 -6.74 -28.75
CA ASP A 93 8.10 -6.28 -28.49
C ASP A 93 7.37 -5.98 -29.82
N ASP A 94 6.05 -6.16 -29.81
CA ASP A 94 5.18 -5.94 -30.96
C ASP A 94 5.02 -4.43 -31.26
N GLU A 95 5.56 -3.97 -32.37
CA GLU A 95 5.43 -2.56 -32.80
C GLU A 95 3.98 -2.17 -33.12
N ALA A 96 3.14 -3.13 -33.51
CA ALA A 96 1.72 -2.87 -33.69
C ALA A 96 1.00 -2.56 -32.38
N TYR A 97 1.47 -3.16 -31.27
CA TYR A 97 0.99 -2.82 -29.93
C TYR A 97 1.30 -1.38 -29.55
N ALA A 98 2.49 -0.86 -29.92
CA ALA A 98 2.85 0.53 -29.65
C ALA A 98 1.89 1.52 -30.34
N GLY A 99 1.49 1.24 -31.58
CA GLY A 99 0.46 2.01 -32.29
C GLY A 99 -0.90 1.98 -31.59
N GLN A 100 -1.35 0.80 -31.15
CA GLN A 100 -2.59 0.65 -30.37
C GLN A 100 -2.51 1.38 -29.02
N PHE A 101 -1.35 1.36 -28.38
CA PHE A 101 -1.09 2.05 -27.12
C PHE A 101 -1.28 3.57 -27.25
N VAL A 102 -0.66 4.19 -28.25
CA VAL A 102 -0.79 5.63 -28.51
C VAL A 102 -2.24 6.01 -28.82
N GLU A 103 -2.90 5.25 -29.67
CA GLU A 103 -4.31 5.49 -30.02
C GLU A 103 -5.23 5.33 -28.79
N GLY A 104 -5.01 4.28 -27.98
CA GLY A 104 -5.75 4.05 -26.75
C GLY A 104 -5.53 5.17 -25.70
N CYS A 105 -4.30 5.65 -25.54
CA CYS A 105 -4.00 6.79 -24.67
C CYS A 105 -4.74 8.05 -25.16
N ARG A 106 -4.69 8.34 -26.45
CA ARG A 106 -5.40 9.47 -27.06
C ARG A 106 -6.90 9.38 -26.84
N ALA A 107 -7.50 8.22 -27.09
CA ALA A 107 -8.94 7.99 -26.91
C ALA A 107 -9.40 8.09 -25.45
N SER A 108 -8.49 7.83 -24.51
CA SER A 108 -8.72 7.92 -23.07
C SER A 108 -8.34 9.28 -22.46
N GLY A 109 -7.85 10.24 -23.25
CA GLY A 109 -7.46 11.57 -22.78
C GLY A 109 -6.14 11.60 -21.99
N ILE A 110 -5.28 10.57 -22.17
CA ILE A 110 -3.99 10.48 -21.48
C ILE A 110 -2.93 11.23 -22.27
N PRO A 111 -2.30 12.30 -21.73
CA PRO A 111 -1.19 12.98 -22.36
C PRO A 111 -0.04 11.98 -22.62
N THR A 112 0.40 11.89 -23.87
CA THR A 112 1.43 10.94 -24.29
C THR A 112 2.39 11.62 -25.27
N GLU A 113 3.70 11.53 -24.99
CA GLU A 113 4.78 12.08 -25.82
C GLU A 113 5.67 10.93 -26.30
N GLU A 114 5.83 10.79 -27.62
CA GLU A 114 6.77 9.84 -28.19
C GLU A 114 8.20 10.35 -28.07
N LEU A 115 9.10 9.52 -27.61
CA LEU A 115 10.53 9.79 -27.41
C LEU A 115 11.38 8.86 -28.24
N SER A 116 12.34 9.42 -28.98
CA SER A 116 13.39 8.61 -29.58
C SER A 116 14.23 7.90 -28.50
N ALA A 117 14.92 6.81 -28.87
CA ALA A 117 15.81 6.10 -27.95
C ALA A 117 16.81 7.04 -27.24
N ALA A 118 17.39 7.99 -27.96
CA ALA A 118 18.31 8.98 -27.37
C ALA A 118 17.61 9.91 -26.35
N ALA A 119 16.36 10.29 -26.58
CA ALA A 119 15.58 11.10 -25.64
C ALA A 119 15.17 10.27 -24.41
N ALA A 120 14.79 9.02 -24.60
CA ALA A 120 14.47 8.09 -23.52
C ALA A 120 15.69 7.87 -22.60
N HIS A 121 16.89 7.63 -23.16
CA HIS A 121 18.13 7.48 -22.37
C HIS A 121 18.55 8.76 -21.63
N ARG A 122 18.25 9.94 -22.14
CA ARG A 122 18.50 11.18 -21.38
C ARG A 122 17.59 11.29 -20.16
N ARG A 123 16.35 10.81 -20.24
CA ARG A 123 15.42 10.76 -19.08
C ARG A 123 15.79 9.63 -18.13
N GLU A 124 16.04 8.43 -18.66
CA GLU A 124 16.35 7.21 -17.91
C GLU A 124 17.66 6.58 -18.42
N PRO A 125 18.82 7.00 -17.86
CA PRO A 125 20.13 6.59 -18.37
C PRO A 125 20.44 5.09 -18.27
N LEU A 126 19.73 4.36 -17.40
CA LEU A 126 19.93 2.92 -17.18
C LEU A 126 18.97 2.04 -17.99
N LEU A 127 18.15 2.61 -18.88
CA LEU A 127 17.37 1.81 -19.84
C LEU A 127 18.26 0.89 -20.67
N ALA A 128 17.68 -0.22 -21.10
CA ALA A 128 18.35 -1.14 -22.02
C ALA A 128 18.91 -0.39 -23.24
N PRO A 129 20.18 -0.65 -23.64
CA PRO A 129 20.87 0.14 -24.67
C PRO A 129 20.21 0.04 -26.05
N ASP A 130 19.45 -1.00 -26.26
CA ASP A 130 18.76 -1.35 -27.51
C ASP A 130 17.26 -0.97 -27.51
N VAL A 131 16.80 -0.14 -26.55
CA VAL A 131 15.45 0.40 -26.57
C VAL A 131 15.19 1.11 -27.90
N LYS A 132 14.06 0.80 -28.55
CA LYS A 132 13.71 1.37 -29.86
C LYS A 132 13.17 2.78 -29.75
N LEU A 133 12.18 2.96 -28.88
CA LEU A 133 11.54 4.23 -28.55
C LEU A 133 10.84 4.10 -27.18
N ALA A 134 10.33 5.21 -26.66
CA ALA A 134 9.51 5.20 -25.46
C ALA A 134 8.37 6.23 -25.57
N PHE A 135 7.35 6.04 -24.74
CA PHE A 135 6.23 6.98 -24.60
C PHE A 135 6.21 7.53 -23.20
N ALA A 136 6.32 8.85 -23.05
CA ALA A 136 6.20 9.51 -21.76
C ALA A 136 4.73 9.75 -21.43
N VAL A 137 4.35 9.46 -20.17
CA VAL A 137 2.99 9.58 -19.64
C VAL A 137 3.03 10.19 -18.23
N PRO A 138 1.91 10.77 -17.72
CA PRO A 138 1.88 11.39 -16.39
C PRO A 138 1.68 10.36 -15.24
N ASP A 139 2.45 9.28 -15.25
CA ASP A 139 2.55 8.39 -14.08
C ASP A 139 3.28 9.12 -12.93
N GLY A 140 3.30 8.55 -11.74
CA GLY A 140 4.01 9.08 -10.58
C GLY A 140 4.17 8.04 -9.48
N GLY A 141 4.93 8.38 -8.44
CA GLY A 141 4.93 7.65 -7.18
C GLY A 141 3.89 8.23 -6.23
N ILE A 142 3.26 7.39 -5.41
CA ILE A 142 2.36 7.85 -4.36
C ILE A 142 2.60 7.10 -3.05
N ASP A 143 2.69 7.85 -1.95
CA ASP A 143 2.70 7.31 -0.60
C ASP A 143 1.27 7.07 -0.12
N SER A 144 0.84 5.81 -0.19
CA SER A 144 -0.52 5.44 0.20
C SER A 144 -0.81 5.61 1.68
N TRP A 145 0.18 5.45 2.57
CA TRP A 145 -0.03 5.65 3.99
C TRP A 145 -0.22 7.13 4.33
N SER A 146 0.58 8.00 3.74
CA SER A 146 0.43 9.45 3.88
C SER A 146 -0.94 9.91 3.36
N LEU A 147 -1.37 9.40 2.20
CA LEU A 147 -2.70 9.67 1.64
C LEU A 147 -3.82 9.24 2.59
N MET A 148 -3.78 8.00 3.08
CA MET A 148 -4.81 7.49 3.99
C MET A 148 -4.86 8.25 5.31
N ARG A 149 -3.70 8.58 5.89
CA ARG A 149 -3.64 9.35 7.14
C ARG A 149 -4.18 10.78 6.98
N SER A 150 -3.87 11.45 5.87
CA SER A 150 -4.42 12.78 5.57
C SER A 150 -5.94 12.73 5.40
N MET A 151 -6.48 11.70 4.74
CA MET A 151 -7.93 11.51 4.62
C MET A 151 -8.59 11.20 5.97
N ALA A 152 -7.97 10.35 6.80
CA ALA A 152 -8.45 10.01 8.12
C ALA A 152 -8.47 11.25 9.03
N ALA A 153 -7.39 12.02 9.07
CA ALA A 153 -7.28 13.25 9.85
C ALA A 153 -8.33 14.30 9.44
N ASP A 154 -8.60 14.45 8.13
CA ASP A 154 -9.67 15.34 7.63
C ASP A 154 -11.06 14.90 8.12
N ALA A 155 -11.31 13.58 8.14
CA ALA A 155 -12.58 13.02 8.63
C ALA A 155 -12.72 13.17 10.16
N GLU A 156 -11.65 12.90 10.91
CA GLU A 156 -11.64 13.02 12.38
C GLU A 156 -11.81 14.48 12.82
N ALA A 157 -11.18 15.43 12.13
CA ALA A 157 -11.38 16.87 12.38
C ALA A 157 -12.84 17.32 12.18
N ARG A 158 -13.66 16.51 11.48
CA ARG A 158 -15.11 16.74 11.24
C ARG A 158 -16.01 15.89 12.13
N GLY A 159 -15.45 15.19 13.13
CA GLY A 159 -16.19 14.44 14.12
C GLY A 159 -16.38 12.94 13.84
N CYS A 160 -15.88 12.42 12.73
CA CYS A 160 -15.81 10.98 12.50
C CYS A 160 -14.73 10.33 13.38
N ARG A 161 -14.76 9.00 13.51
CA ARG A 161 -13.78 8.28 14.34
C ARG A 161 -13.14 7.14 13.57
N VAL A 162 -11.84 6.93 13.82
CA VAL A 162 -11.08 5.80 13.29
C VAL A 162 -10.67 4.90 14.44
N LEU A 163 -11.13 3.64 14.41
CA LEU A 163 -10.81 2.61 15.40
C LEU A 163 -9.91 1.57 14.75
N VAL A 164 -8.58 1.77 14.85
CA VAL A 164 -7.57 0.78 14.45
C VAL A 164 -7.44 -0.29 15.55
N ARG A 165 -6.97 -1.49 15.22
CA ARG A 165 -6.88 -2.65 16.12
C ARG A 165 -8.23 -3.06 16.70
N HIS A 166 -9.29 -2.87 15.91
CA HIS A 166 -10.65 -3.26 16.23
C HIS A 166 -11.20 -4.21 15.15
N PRO A 167 -10.73 -5.49 15.07
CA PRO A 167 -11.31 -6.47 14.15
C PRO A 167 -12.81 -6.62 14.37
N LEU A 168 -13.56 -6.63 13.26
CA LEU A 168 -14.96 -6.99 13.26
C LEU A 168 -15.11 -8.47 13.65
N VAL A 169 -15.89 -8.76 14.67
CA VAL A 169 -16.13 -10.12 15.18
C VAL A 169 -17.57 -10.59 15.00
N GLY A 170 -18.49 -9.69 14.63
CA GLY A 170 -19.88 -10.04 14.34
C GLY A 170 -20.72 -8.86 13.90
N ILE A 171 -21.90 -9.18 13.34
CA ILE A 171 -22.90 -8.22 12.90
C ILE A 171 -24.24 -8.66 13.49
N ASP A 172 -24.89 -7.77 14.22
CA ASP A 172 -26.20 -8.02 14.85
C ASP A 172 -27.31 -7.49 13.94
N ARG A 173 -28.37 -8.31 13.76
CA ARG A 173 -29.49 -8.00 12.86
C ARG A 173 -30.83 -8.15 13.60
N ASP A 174 -31.78 -7.34 13.18
CA ASP A 174 -33.21 -7.55 13.45
C ASP A 174 -33.89 -7.67 12.07
N GLY A 175 -34.28 -8.90 11.74
CA GLY A 175 -34.83 -9.23 10.43
C GLY A 175 -33.86 -8.96 9.30
N ASP A 176 -34.22 -8.08 8.38
CA ASP A 176 -33.49 -7.63 7.22
C ASP A 176 -32.64 -6.37 7.46
N ARG A 177 -32.49 -5.95 8.72
CA ARG A 177 -31.77 -4.74 9.08
C ARG A 177 -30.63 -5.02 10.06
N ILE A 178 -29.44 -4.47 9.80
CA ILE A 178 -28.34 -4.43 10.76
C ILE A 178 -28.64 -3.39 11.83
N THR A 179 -28.49 -3.77 13.10
CA THR A 179 -28.69 -2.87 14.25
C THR A 179 -27.38 -2.47 14.91
N ALA A 180 -26.36 -3.33 14.84
CA ALA A 180 -25.05 -3.06 15.39
C ALA A 180 -23.97 -3.91 14.75
N VAL A 181 -22.72 -3.48 14.93
CA VAL A 181 -21.52 -4.31 14.67
C VAL A 181 -20.80 -4.57 16.00
N ARG A 182 -20.22 -5.76 16.13
CA ARG A 182 -19.36 -6.13 17.27
C ARG A 182 -17.91 -6.17 16.83
N VAL A 183 -17.07 -5.49 17.60
CA VAL A 183 -15.62 -5.41 17.35
C VAL A 183 -14.87 -5.84 18.61
N HIS A 184 -13.69 -6.40 18.43
CA HIS A 184 -12.77 -6.69 19.53
C HIS A 184 -11.74 -5.56 19.65
N ASP A 185 -11.72 -4.86 20.79
CA ASP A 185 -10.66 -3.91 21.08
C ASP A 185 -9.39 -4.68 21.48
N ALA A 186 -8.48 -4.88 20.53
CA ALA A 186 -7.28 -5.69 20.74
C ALA A 186 -6.27 -5.04 21.72
N VAL A 187 -6.41 -3.74 22.01
CA VAL A 187 -5.57 -3.04 22.99
C VAL A 187 -6.11 -3.23 24.40
N ALA A 188 -7.44 -3.06 24.57
CA ALA A 188 -8.09 -3.23 25.86
C ALA A 188 -8.46 -4.71 26.16
N GLY A 189 -8.35 -5.62 25.18
CA GLY A 189 -8.70 -7.03 25.32
C GLY A 189 -10.18 -7.29 25.59
N GLN A 190 -11.08 -6.46 25.04
CA GLN A 190 -12.52 -6.55 25.30
C GLN A 190 -13.37 -6.33 24.04
N ASP A 191 -14.53 -6.95 24.00
CA ASP A 191 -15.47 -6.74 22.91
C ASP A 191 -16.30 -5.47 23.15
N ARG A 192 -16.59 -4.76 22.05
CA ARG A 192 -17.41 -3.55 22.03
C ARG A 192 -18.50 -3.68 20.98
N THR A 193 -19.67 -3.12 21.29
CA THR A 193 -20.80 -3.02 20.35
C THR A 193 -20.95 -1.57 19.89
N ILE A 194 -21.09 -1.40 18.57
CA ILE A 194 -21.33 -0.11 17.90
C ILE A 194 -22.69 -0.21 17.22
N GLY A 195 -23.70 0.47 17.76
CA GLY A 195 -25.01 0.62 17.14
C GLY A 195 -24.90 1.53 15.92
N CYS A 196 -25.58 1.18 14.81
CA CYS A 196 -25.48 1.92 13.58
C CYS A 196 -26.76 1.85 12.74
N GLN A 197 -26.97 2.89 11.94
CA GLN A 197 -28.07 2.91 10.98
C GLN A 197 -27.69 2.24 9.67
N TRP A 198 -26.43 2.32 9.26
CA TRP A 198 -25.89 1.79 8.00
C TRP A 198 -24.52 1.17 8.17
N VAL A 199 -24.20 0.21 7.31
CA VAL A 199 -22.87 -0.40 7.22
C VAL A 199 -22.35 -0.28 5.78
N VAL A 200 -21.11 0.21 5.63
CA VAL A 200 -20.36 0.16 4.36
C VAL A 200 -19.22 -0.84 4.51
N ASN A 201 -19.30 -1.94 3.77
CA ASN A 201 -18.24 -2.93 3.68
C ASN A 201 -17.20 -2.48 2.63
N ALA A 202 -16.06 -1.98 3.12
CA ALA A 202 -14.90 -1.58 2.33
C ALA A 202 -13.66 -2.44 2.67
N ALA A 203 -13.88 -3.70 3.09
CA ALA A 203 -12.83 -4.60 3.58
C ALA A 203 -11.93 -5.19 2.45
N GLY A 204 -12.04 -4.67 1.21
CA GLY A 204 -11.16 -5.04 0.10
C GLY A 204 -11.19 -6.54 -0.19
N ALA A 205 -10.03 -7.20 -0.17
CA ALA A 205 -9.92 -8.63 -0.46
C ALA A 205 -10.67 -9.52 0.56
N TRP A 206 -10.98 -9.00 1.74
CA TRP A 206 -11.74 -9.67 2.82
C TRP A 206 -13.23 -9.30 2.83
N ALA A 207 -13.74 -8.57 1.83
CA ALA A 207 -15.13 -8.15 1.77
C ALA A 207 -16.11 -9.34 1.81
N GLY A 208 -15.73 -10.51 1.30
CA GLY A 208 -16.50 -11.74 1.37
C GLY A 208 -16.68 -12.28 2.81
N GLU A 209 -15.71 -12.04 3.68
CA GLU A 209 -15.80 -12.42 5.11
C GLU A 209 -16.83 -11.56 5.84
N VAL A 210 -16.79 -10.25 5.61
CA VAL A 210 -17.77 -9.29 6.15
C VAL A 210 -19.16 -9.58 5.61
N GLY A 211 -19.29 -9.85 4.30
CA GLY A 211 -20.56 -10.26 3.70
C GLY A 211 -21.14 -11.51 4.34
N ARG A 212 -20.31 -12.51 4.63
CA ARG A 212 -20.70 -13.75 5.30
C ARG A 212 -21.21 -13.49 6.71
N MET A 213 -20.54 -12.60 7.49
CA MET A 213 -21.00 -12.18 8.82
C MET A 213 -22.36 -11.47 8.76
N ALA A 214 -22.63 -10.73 7.69
CA ALA A 214 -23.90 -10.06 7.44
C ALA A 214 -24.98 -10.98 6.84
N GLY A 215 -24.64 -12.23 6.48
CA GLY A 215 -25.56 -13.16 5.83
C GLY A 215 -25.79 -12.89 4.34
N VAL A 216 -24.93 -12.12 3.69
CA VAL A 216 -24.95 -11.78 2.27
C VAL A 216 -23.61 -12.15 1.63
N PRO A 217 -23.41 -13.37 1.17
CA PRO A 217 -22.13 -13.86 0.69
C PRO A 217 -21.69 -13.13 -0.59
N LEU A 218 -20.41 -12.78 -0.66
CA LEU A 218 -19.77 -12.17 -1.81
C LEU A 218 -18.63 -13.07 -2.30
N THR A 219 -18.54 -13.28 -3.61
CA THR A 219 -17.46 -14.06 -4.22
C THR A 219 -16.28 -13.16 -4.54
N MET A 220 -15.26 -13.21 -3.66
CA MET A 220 -14.01 -12.51 -3.87
C MET A 220 -12.95 -13.47 -4.41
N ILE A 221 -12.17 -13.01 -5.38
CA ILE A 221 -10.98 -13.70 -5.88
C ILE A 221 -9.74 -13.02 -5.29
N ALA A 222 -8.93 -13.78 -4.59
CA ALA A 222 -7.66 -13.32 -4.06
C ALA A 222 -6.57 -13.39 -5.13
N GLY A 223 -6.25 -12.25 -5.75
CA GLY A 223 -5.22 -12.14 -6.78
C GLY A 223 -3.87 -11.72 -6.19
N LYS A 224 -3.02 -12.67 -5.83
CA LYS A 224 -1.68 -12.40 -5.29
C LYS A 224 -0.79 -11.71 -6.33
N GLY A 225 -0.02 -10.72 -5.89
CA GLY A 225 1.04 -10.09 -6.66
C GLY A 225 2.28 -9.90 -5.80
N VAL A 226 3.42 -10.40 -6.28
CA VAL A 226 4.73 -10.26 -5.62
C VAL A 226 5.41 -8.99 -6.11
N MET A 227 6.00 -8.25 -5.19
CA MET A 227 6.87 -7.09 -5.42
C MET A 227 8.24 -7.33 -4.82
N VAL A 228 9.28 -6.82 -5.50
CA VAL A 228 10.68 -6.90 -5.07
C VAL A 228 11.24 -5.49 -4.88
N VAL A 229 11.87 -5.23 -3.74
CA VAL A 229 12.48 -3.94 -3.40
C VAL A 229 13.97 -4.01 -3.62
N MET A 230 14.49 -3.14 -4.48
CA MET A 230 15.92 -3.01 -4.79
C MET A 230 16.60 -1.96 -3.90
N ALA A 231 17.87 -2.15 -3.59
CA ALA A 231 18.63 -1.30 -2.67
C ALA A 231 18.99 0.10 -3.20
N SER A 232 18.68 0.36 -4.46
CA SER A 232 18.94 1.65 -5.09
C SER A 232 17.74 2.03 -5.96
N ARG A 233 17.62 3.29 -6.25
CA ARG A 233 16.49 3.83 -7.00
C ARG A 233 16.44 3.31 -8.46
N TYR A 234 17.55 3.03 -9.12
CA TYR A 234 17.75 2.54 -10.50
C TYR A 234 17.08 3.36 -11.60
N VAL A 235 15.92 3.94 -11.36
CA VAL A 235 15.13 4.73 -12.32
C VAL A 235 14.78 6.09 -11.72
N ARG A 236 14.67 7.11 -12.55
CA ARG A 236 14.28 8.47 -12.12
C ARG A 236 12.78 8.62 -12.04
N GLY A 237 12.08 8.11 -13.06
CA GLY A 237 10.63 8.03 -13.15
C GLY A 237 10.15 6.58 -13.19
N VAL A 238 8.85 6.39 -13.34
CA VAL A 238 8.27 5.04 -13.52
C VAL A 238 8.67 4.50 -14.89
N VAL A 239 9.11 3.24 -14.95
CA VAL A 239 9.41 2.56 -16.20
C VAL A 239 8.48 1.39 -16.40
N ASN A 240 7.79 1.35 -17.53
CA ASN A 240 6.90 0.28 -17.95
C ASN A 240 7.36 -0.31 -19.28
N ALA A 241 7.11 -1.61 -19.51
CA ALA A 241 7.25 -2.19 -20.83
C ALA A 241 6.05 -1.83 -21.73
N CYS A 242 6.30 -1.38 -22.96
CA CYS A 242 5.26 -1.07 -23.95
C CYS A 242 4.83 -2.33 -24.69
N ARG A 243 4.16 -3.23 -23.99
CA ARG A 243 3.66 -4.50 -24.50
C ARG A 243 2.40 -4.93 -23.75
N LYS A 244 1.75 -6.01 -24.25
CA LYS A 244 0.63 -6.63 -23.54
C LYS A 244 1.05 -6.94 -22.10
N PRO A 245 0.28 -6.51 -21.08
CA PRO A 245 0.67 -6.64 -19.66
C PRO A 245 1.06 -8.07 -19.26
N ALA A 246 2.26 -8.21 -18.70
CA ALA A 246 2.86 -9.45 -18.21
C ALA A 246 3.46 -9.27 -16.80
N ASP A 247 4.14 -10.29 -16.28
CA ASP A 247 4.90 -10.20 -15.03
C ASP A 247 6.10 -9.27 -15.20
N GLY A 248 6.49 -8.56 -14.15
CA GLY A 248 7.70 -7.76 -14.13
C GLY A 248 7.76 -6.60 -15.13
N ASP A 249 6.64 -6.06 -15.54
CA ASP A 249 6.57 -4.98 -16.54
C ASP A 249 6.65 -3.57 -15.96
N ILE A 250 6.83 -3.42 -14.64
CA ILE A 250 6.79 -2.11 -13.97
C ILE A 250 7.94 -1.98 -13.00
N ILE A 251 8.64 -0.84 -13.06
CA ILE A 251 9.65 -0.42 -12.09
C ILE A 251 9.21 0.95 -11.55
N VAL A 252 8.94 1.04 -10.26
CA VAL A 252 8.49 2.28 -9.61
C VAL A 252 9.58 2.78 -8.67
N PRO A 253 10.09 4.00 -8.84
CA PRO A 253 10.97 4.62 -7.86
C PRO A 253 10.15 4.99 -6.61
N GLN A 254 10.72 4.76 -5.45
CA GLN A 254 10.16 5.15 -4.16
C GLN A 254 11.30 5.67 -3.28
N HIS A 255 11.46 6.99 -3.19
CA HIS A 255 12.57 7.63 -2.49
C HIS A 255 13.94 7.05 -2.92
N GLU A 256 14.64 6.36 -2.02
CA GLU A 256 15.98 5.81 -2.22
C GLU A 256 15.99 4.44 -2.90
N VAL A 257 14.83 3.81 -3.09
CA VAL A 257 14.70 2.43 -3.58
C VAL A 257 13.90 2.37 -4.87
N ALA A 258 13.90 1.22 -5.54
CA ALA A 258 12.99 0.91 -6.63
C ALA A 258 12.18 -0.35 -6.29
N ILE A 259 10.90 -0.36 -6.65
CA ILE A 259 10.01 -1.50 -6.48
C ILE A 259 9.72 -2.10 -7.85
N LEU A 260 10.06 -3.38 -8.01
CA LEU A 260 9.75 -4.17 -9.19
C LEU A 260 8.38 -4.84 -8.99
N GLY A 261 7.54 -4.86 -9.99
CA GLY A 261 6.20 -5.46 -9.85
C GLY A 261 5.53 -5.77 -11.18
N THR A 262 4.57 -6.62 -11.17
CA THR A 262 4.12 -7.59 -10.19
C THR A 262 3.83 -8.92 -10.86
N THR A 263 3.85 -10.03 -10.10
CA THR A 263 3.22 -11.28 -10.55
C THR A 263 1.70 -11.17 -10.51
N SER A 264 0.99 -12.16 -11.07
CA SER A 264 -0.45 -12.26 -10.99
C SER A 264 -0.88 -13.72 -10.91
N GLU A 265 -1.28 -14.13 -9.71
CA GLU A 265 -1.65 -15.51 -9.41
C GLU A 265 -2.90 -15.52 -8.53
N GLN A 266 -3.83 -16.44 -8.80
CA GLN A 266 -4.95 -16.69 -7.92
C GLN A 266 -4.49 -17.57 -6.75
N VAL A 267 -4.88 -17.19 -5.53
CA VAL A 267 -4.58 -17.95 -4.30
C VAL A 267 -5.86 -18.24 -3.53
N PRO A 268 -5.85 -19.29 -2.69
CA PRO A 268 -7.06 -19.71 -1.95
C PRO A 268 -7.57 -18.66 -0.96
N SER A 269 -6.68 -17.86 -0.38
CA SER A 269 -7.02 -16.85 0.63
C SER A 269 -6.29 -15.55 0.36
N ALA A 270 -6.91 -14.42 0.73
CA ALA A 270 -6.27 -13.11 0.71
C ALA A 270 -5.09 -13.01 1.71
N ASP A 271 -5.03 -13.90 2.69
CA ASP A 271 -3.94 -13.99 3.67
C ASP A 271 -2.76 -14.86 3.17
N ASP A 272 -2.91 -15.55 2.03
CA ASP A 272 -1.81 -16.29 1.39
C ASP A 272 -0.91 -15.32 0.60
N ILE A 273 0.00 -14.71 1.33
CA ILE A 273 0.95 -13.70 0.83
C ILE A 273 2.40 -14.19 0.87
N ALA A 274 2.60 -15.51 0.93
CA ALA A 274 3.93 -16.09 0.83
C ALA A 274 4.62 -15.72 -0.48
N VAL A 275 5.93 -15.48 -0.43
CA VAL A 275 6.75 -15.13 -1.59
C VAL A 275 7.75 -16.25 -1.86
N PRO A 276 7.52 -17.07 -2.89
CA PRO A 276 8.50 -18.04 -3.35
C PRO A 276 9.77 -17.36 -3.87
N PRO A 277 10.99 -17.88 -3.58
CA PRO A 277 12.23 -17.34 -4.14
C PRO A 277 12.23 -17.27 -5.69
N ALA A 278 11.62 -18.25 -6.36
CA ALA A 278 11.48 -18.26 -7.81
C ALA A 278 10.71 -17.06 -8.36
N ASP A 279 9.75 -16.52 -7.61
CA ASP A 279 9.04 -15.29 -8.01
C ASP A 279 9.94 -14.07 -7.91
N VAL A 280 10.87 -14.04 -6.95
CA VAL A 280 11.86 -12.96 -6.81
C VAL A 280 12.79 -12.96 -8.03
N ASP A 281 13.35 -14.12 -8.38
CA ASP A 281 14.25 -14.27 -9.53
C ASP A 281 13.53 -13.87 -10.82
N ARG A 282 12.31 -14.36 -11.02
CA ARG A 282 11.48 -14.02 -12.18
C ARG A 282 11.23 -12.51 -12.29
N MET A 283 10.90 -11.83 -11.17
CA MET A 283 10.69 -10.38 -11.18
C MET A 283 11.94 -9.61 -11.59
N ILE A 284 13.10 -10.02 -11.09
CA ILE A 284 14.38 -9.39 -11.44
C ILE A 284 14.68 -9.60 -12.92
N ASP A 285 14.57 -10.83 -13.41
CA ASP A 285 14.88 -11.18 -14.79
C ASP A 285 13.98 -10.44 -15.80
N MET A 286 12.69 -10.32 -15.49
CA MET A 286 11.75 -9.60 -16.35
C MET A 286 12.01 -8.09 -16.35
N CYS A 287 12.22 -7.49 -15.18
CA CYS A 287 12.52 -6.05 -15.10
C CYS A 287 13.90 -5.70 -15.66
N ALA A 288 14.87 -6.62 -15.59
CA ALA A 288 16.20 -6.43 -16.17
C ALA A 288 16.20 -6.33 -17.71
N GLN A 289 15.12 -6.78 -18.38
CA GLN A 289 14.95 -6.52 -19.81
C GLN A 289 14.82 -5.02 -20.10
N MET A 290 14.19 -4.25 -19.21
CA MET A 290 14.05 -2.79 -19.34
C MET A 290 15.26 -2.06 -18.77
N VAL A 291 15.80 -2.53 -17.63
CA VAL A 291 16.90 -1.91 -16.90
C VAL A 291 17.93 -2.99 -16.53
N PRO A 292 18.91 -3.28 -17.40
CA PRO A 292 19.84 -4.41 -17.22
C PRO A 292 20.64 -4.39 -15.91
N ALA A 293 20.89 -3.22 -15.33
CA ALA A 293 21.60 -3.06 -14.07
C ALA A 293 20.88 -3.77 -12.89
N LEU A 294 19.59 -4.04 -12.98
CA LEU A 294 18.84 -4.78 -11.97
C LEU A 294 19.31 -6.22 -11.80
N ALA A 295 19.83 -6.85 -12.88
CA ALA A 295 20.27 -8.24 -12.85
C ALA A 295 21.37 -8.52 -11.82
N SER A 296 22.22 -7.53 -11.52
CA SER A 296 23.28 -7.62 -10.50
C SER A 296 22.99 -6.75 -9.26
N GLY A 297 21.82 -6.16 -9.20
CA GLY A 297 21.42 -5.26 -8.13
C GLY A 297 21.17 -5.99 -6.80
N ARG A 298 21.45 -5.31 -5.68
CA ARG A 298 21.14 -5.83 -4.36
C ARG A 298 19.63 -5.76 -4.12
N VAL A 299 19.05 -6.89 -3.74
CA VAL A 299 17.65 -6.97 -3.28
C VAL A 299 17.58 -6.71 -1.78
N LEU A 300 16.65 -5.88 -1.34
CA LEU A 300 16.42 -5.61 0.09
C LEU A 300 15.43 -6.57 0.71
N ARG A 301 14.28 -6.70 0.07
CA ARG A 301 13.17 -7.54 0.52
C ARG A 301 12.20 -7.79 -0.61
N ALA A 302 11.35 -8.80 -0.41
CA ALA A 302 10.17 -9.01 -1.23
C ALA A 302 8.92 -9.09 -0.36
N PHE A 303 7.77 -8.78 -0.93
CA PHE A 303 6.48 -8.87 -0.27
C PHE A 303 5.39 -9.13 -1.30
N ALA A 304 4.25 -9.61 -0.85
CA ALA A 304 3.09 -9.80 -1.70
C ALA A 304 1.86 -9.10 -1.13
N GLY A 305 0.94 -8.74 -2.03
CA GLY A 305 -0.37 -8.23 -1.68
C GLY A 305 -1.46 -8.95 -2.45
N SER A 306 -2.65 -9.06 -1.87
CA SER A 306 -3.81 -9.66 -2.51
C SER A 306 -4.72 -8.58 -3.10
N ARG A 307 -5.00 -8.65 -4.40
CA ARG A 307 -5.91 -7.73 -5.09
C ARG A 307 -7.36 -8.09 -4.75
N PRO A 308 -8.24 -7.10 -4.49
CA PRO A 308 -9.65 -7.33 -4.17
C PRO A 308 -10.45 -7.54 -5.47
N LEU A 309 -10.32 -8.68 -6.13
CA LEU A 309 -11.05 -8.95 -7.36
C LEU A 309 -12.44 -9.51 -7.03
N TYR A 310 -13.45 -9.02 -7.72
CA TYR A 310 -14.84 -9.43 -7.54
C TYR A 310 -15.40 -10.05 -8.81
N VAL A 311 -16.20 -11.11 -8.66
CA VAL A 311 -16.92 -11.77 -9.74
C VAL A 311 -18.37 -11.89 -9.30
N ALA A 312 -19.28 -11.33 -10.09
CA ALA A 312 -20.71 -11.37 -9.80
C ALA A 312 -21.27 -12.80 -9.93
N GLU A 313 -20.78 -13.57 -10.90
CA GLU A 313 -21.13 -14.97 -11.11
C GLU A 313 -19.84 -15.80 -11.09
N PRO A 314 -19.68 -16.75 -10.15
CA PRO A 314 -18.51 -17.63 -10.16
C PRO A 314 -18.53 -18.48 -11.46
N PRO A 315 -17.35 -18.73 -12.09
CA PRO A 315 -17.29 -19.59 -13.27
C PRO A 315 -17.88 -20.96 -12.96
N ALA A 316 -18.71 -21.46 -13.88
CA ALA A 316 -19.47 -22.70 -13.75
C ALA A 316 -18.57 -23.95 -13.56
N ASP A 317 -17.34 -23.88 -14.01
CA ASP A 317 -16.34 -24.92 -13.84
C ASP A 317 -15.50 -24.54 -12.61
N GLY A 318 -15.77 -25.09 -11.45
CA GLY A 318 -15.02 -24.84 -10.20
C GLY A 318 -13.50 -24.95 -10.37
N GLY A 319 -12.94 -24.06 -11.19
CA GLY A 319 -11.55 -24.03 -11.60
C GLY A 319 -10.65 -23.93 -10.38
N ASP A 320 -9.86 -24.95 -10.22
CA ASP A 320 -8.83 -25.08 -9.19
C ASP A 320 -7.90 -23.88 -9.28
N GLY A 321 -7.78 -23.13 -8.16
CA GLY A 321 -7.31 -21.76 -8.00
C GLY A 321 -5.86 -21.45 -8.39
N GLY A 322 -5.41 -21.78 -9.58
CA GLY A 322 -4.02 -21.53 -10.03
C GLY A 322 -3.88 -20.67 -11.29
N GLY A 323 -4.91 -19.89 -11.69
CA GLY A 323 -4.92 -19.13 -12.94
C GLY A 323 -4.40 -17.69 -12.85
N ASP A 324 -3.98 -17.13 -14.00
CA ASP A 324 -3.65 -15.70 -14.15
C ASP A 324 -4.90 -14.83 -13.95
N THR A 325 -4.87 -13.99 -12.92
CA THR A 325 -5.98 -13.11 -12.55
C THR A 325 -6.07 -11.82 -13.39
N ARG A 326 -5.20 -11.64 -14.41
CA ARG A 326 -5.18 -10.44 -15.26
C ARG A 326 -6.42 -10.30 -16.12
N ALA A 327 -7.12 -11.41 -16.39
CA ALA A 327 -8.37 -11.42 -17.17
C ALA A 327 -9.56 -10.84 -16.37
N VAL A 328 -9.50 -10.88 -15.05
CA VAL A 328 -10.55 -10.33 -14.18
C VAL A 328 -10.52 -8.80 -14.24
N SER A 329 -11.69 -8.18 -14.40
CA SER A 329 -11.85 -6.73 -14.46
C SER A 329 -11.23 -6.04 -13.23
N ARG A 330 -10.60 -4.90 -13.47
CA ARG A 330 -10.05 -4.01 -12.41
C ARG A 330 -11.00 -2.86 -12.08
N ASN A 331 -12.22 -2.87 -12.61
CA ASN A 331 -13.23 -1.89 -12.28
C ASN A 331 -13.77 -2.15 -10.87
N PHE A 332 -14.25 -1.11 -10.24
CA PHE A 332 -14.92 -1.26 -8.95
C PHE A 332 -16.41 -1.52 -9.13
N THR A 333 -17.01 -2.13 -8.14
CA THR A 333 -18.45 -2.39 -8.10
C THR A 333 -19.01 -1.98 -6.75
N VAL A 334 -20.10 -1.20 -6.78
CA VAL A 334 -20.95 -0.96 -5.60
C VAL A 334 -22.05 -2.01 -5.58
N ILE A 335 -22.07 -2.84 -4.56
CA ILE A 335 -23.08 -3.88 -4.34
C ILE A 335 -24.17 -3.30 -3.45
N ASP A 336 -25.37 -3.22 -4.00
CA ASP A 336 -26.56 -2.68 -3.36
C ASP A 336 -27.34 -3.83 -2.72
N HIS A 337 -27.01 -4.16 -1.47
CA HIS A 337 -27.64 -5.27 -0.73
C HIS A 337 -29.15 -5.06 -0.48
N PRO A 338 -29.65 -3.84 -0.21
CA PRO A 338 -31.09 -3.59 -0.18
C PRO A 338 -31.83 -4.09 -1.42
N ARG A 339 -31.21 -3.95 -2.58
CA ARG A 339 -31.82 -4.33 -3.85
C ARG A 339 -31.59 -5.80 -4.22
N LEU A 340 -30.41 -6.33 -3.89
CA LEU A 340 -29.98 -7.66 -4.36
C LEU A 340 -30.33 -8.77 -3.36
N ASP A 341 -30.15 -8.51 -2.07
CA ASP A 341 -30.19 -9.51 -1.01
C ASP A 341 -31.31 -9.25 0.01
N GLY A 342 -32.02 -8.12 -0.11
CA GLY A 342 -33.03 -7.69 0.84
C GLY A 342 -32.49 -7.25 2.20
N LEU A 343 -31.18 -7.00 2.33
CA LEU A 343 -30.57 -6.45 3.56
C LEU A 343 -30.57 -4.92 3.48
N ASP A 344 -31.49 -4.28 4.18
CA ASP A 344 -31.94 -2.90 3.96
C ASP A 344 -30.89 -1.80 4.11
N ASN A 345 -29.83 -2.03 4.90
CA ASN A 345 -28.92 -0.98 5.32
C ASN A 345 -27.43 -1.34 5.20
N MET A 346 -27.07 -2.03 4.13
CA MET A 346 -25.69 -2.35 3.82
C MET A 346 -25.35 -2.07 2.36
N TYR A 347 -24.19 -1.50 2.13
CA TYR A 347 -23.53 -1.45 0.84
C TYR A 347 -22.14 -2.10 0.92
N SER A 348 -21.70 -2.78 -0.15
CA SER A 348 -20.31 -3.21 -0.29
C SER A 348 -19.67 -2.51 -1.47
N ILE A 349 -18.41 -2.09 -1.31
CA ILE A 349 -17.58 -1.53 -2.38
C ILE A 349 -16.35 -2.40 -2.58
N VAL A 350 -16.22 -2.99 -3.75
CA VAL A 350 -15.21 -4.01 -4.07
C VAL A 350 -14.51 -3.72 -5.40
N GLY A 351 -13.34 -4.31 -5.61
CA GLY A 351 -12.55 -4.10 -6.83
C GLY A 351 -11.77 -2.78 -6.82
N GLY A 352 -11.58 -2.21 -8.00
CA GLY A 352 -10.95 -0.92 -8.21
C GLY A 352 -9.44 -0.90 -8.06
N LYS A 353 -8.91 0.31 -8.00
CA LYS A 353 -7.49 0.63 -7.92
C LYS A 353 -7.26 1.67 -6.82
N LEU A 354 -6.05 1.77 -6.29
CA LEU A 354 -5.75 2.84 -5.32
C LEU A 354 -5.99 4.22 -5.93
N THR A 355 -5.58 4.45 -7.16
CA THR A 355 -5.78 5.73 -7.86
C THR A 355 -7.26 6.15 -7.91
N THR A 356 -8.20 5.20 -8.03
CA THR A 356 -9.64 5.48 -8.12
C THR A 356 -10.38 5.48 -6.78
N CYS A 357 -9.65 5.46 -5.64
CA CYS A 357 -10.26 5.32 -4.31
C CYS A 357 -11.29 6.41 -3.97
N ARG A 358 -11.03 7.65 -4.38
CA ARG A 358 -11.95 8.77 -4.18
C ARG A 358 -13.27 8.58 -4.95
N GLN A 359 -13.17 8.21 -6.22
CA GLN A 359 -14.35 7.94 -7.07
C GLN A 359 -15.15 6.74 -6.55
N MET A 360 -14.45 5.71 -6.05
CA MET A 360 -15.10 4.57 -5.38
C MET A 360 -15.91 5.00 -4.16
N ALA A 361 -15.34 5.89 -3.35
CA ALA A 361 -16.02 6.45 -2.19
C ALA A 361 -17.24 7.27 -2.59
N GLU A 362 -17.09 8.20 -3.53
CA GLU A 362 -18.19 8.99 -4.08
C GLU A 362 -19.33 8.09 -4.56
N ALA A 363 -19.04 7.07 -5.35
CA ALA A 363 -20.05 6.17 -5.92
C ALA A 363 -20.87 5.40 -4.86
N VAL A 364 -20.28 5.00 -3.75
CA VAL A 364 -21.01 4.30 -2.68
C VAL A 364 -21.70 5.29 -1.75
N VAL A 365 -21.07 6.43 -1.45
CA VAL A 365 -21.65 7.42 -0.54
C VAL A 365 -22.81 8.18 -1.21
N ASP A 366 -22.79 8.42 -2.53
CA ASP A 366 -23.93 9.00 -3.24
C ASP A 366 -25.21 8.15 -3.07
N ARG A 367 -25.10 6.83 -3.24
CA ARG A 367 -26.23 5.89 -3.03
C ARG A 367 -26.69 5.87 -1.58
N LEU A 368 -25.75 5.89 -0.66
CA LEU A 368 -26.03 5.93 0.76
C LEU A 368 -26.70 7.26 1.16
N ALA A 369 -26.19 8.39 0.69
CA ALA A 369 -26.72 9.74 0.96
C ALA A 369 -28.15 9.88 0.46
N GLU A 370 -28.46 9.36 -0.73
CA GLU A 370 -29.83 9.33 -1.27
C GLU A 370 -30.78 8.57 -0.32
N ARG A 371 -30.39 7.40 0.18
CA ARG A 371 -31.18 6.59 1.11
C ARG A 371 -31.31 7.23 2.49
N MET A 372 -30.33 7.97 2.93
CA MET A 372 -30.34 8.70 4.19
C MET A 372 -31.05 10.07 4.10
N GLY A 373 -31.42 10.53 2.91
CA GLY A 373 -31.96 11.88 2.68
C GLY A 373 -30.92 13.00 2.87
N VAL A 374 -29.63 12.70 2.73
CA VAL A 374 -28.53 13.67 2.80
C VAL A 374 -28.39 14.35 1.45
N THR A 375 -28.60 15.67 1.42
CA THR A 375 -28.58 16.49 0.18
C THR A 375 -27.24 17.16 -0.08
N ALA A 376 -26.28 17.09 0.84
CA ALA A 376 -24.96 17.67 0.67
C ALA A 376 -24.19 16.96 -0.47
N PRO A 377 -23.68 17.69 -1.47
CA PRO A 377 -22.96 17.09 -2.59
C PRO A 377 -21.57 16.57 -2.16
N CYS A 378 -21.03 15.64 -2.95
CA CYS A 378 -19.64 15.24 -2.82
C CYS A 378 -18.70 16.41 -3.10
N ARG A 379 -17.76 16.66 -2.19
CA ARG A 379 -16.71 17.69 -2.34
C ARG A 379 -15.30 17.12 -2.31
N THR A 380 -15.17 15.78 -2.28
CA THR A 380 -13.88 15.13 -2.17
C THR A 380 -12.91 15.43 -3.32
N ALA A 381 -13.44 15.77 -4.49
CA ALA A 381 -12.61 16.14 -5.64
C ALA A 381 -12.04 17.55 -5.55
N THR A 382 -12.61 18.45 -4.76
CA THR A 382 -12.24 19.87 -4.71
C THR A 382 -11.61 20.30 -3.39
N GLU A 383 -12.00 19.66 -2.27
CA GLU A 383 -11.45 19.96 -0.95
C GLU A 383 -10.03 19.39 -0.83
N LEU A 384 -9.09 20.27 -0.47
CA LEU A 384 -7.71 19.88 -0.26
C LEU A 384 -7.57 18.99 0.99
N LEU A 385 -6.65 18.04 0.95
CA LEU A 385 -6.29 17.25 2.13
C LEU A 385 -5.36 18.03 3.06
N PRO A 386 -5.40 17.78 4.38
CA PRO A 386 -4.40 18.31 5.31
C PRO A 386 -2.98 18.02 4.82
N GLY A 387 -2.14 19.05 4.73
CA GLY A 387 -0.77 18.97 4.19
C GLY A 387 -0.64 19.32 2.71
N ALA A 388 -1.74 19.51 1.97
CA ALA A 388 -1.69 19.85 0.54
C ALA A 388 -1.03 21.22 0.25
N ASP A 389 -1.05 22.14 1.20
CA ASP A 389 -0.40 23.44 1.15
C ASP A 389 1.13 23.37 1.13
N HIS A 390 1.72 22.24 1.54
CA HIS A 390 3.17 21.99 1.44
C HIS A 390 3.64 21.74 0.00
N GLY A 391 2.70 21.58 -0.96
CA GLY A 391 2.99 21.27 -2.35
C GLY A 391 3.39 19.81 -2.56
N ASN A 392 4.09 19.52 -3.67
CA ASN A 392 4.50 18.15 -3.99
C ASN A 392 5.47 17.58 -2.95
N HIS A 393 5.38 16.28 -2.74
CA HIS A 393 6.28 15.55 -1.85
C HIS A 393 7.74 15.81 -2.20
N ARG A 394 8.54 16.16 -1.18
CA ARG A 394 9.99 16.41 -1.31
C ARG A 394 10.74 15.62 -0.26
N VAL A 395 11.62 14.73 -0.69
CA VAL A 395 12.44 13.88 0.20
C VAL A 395 13.25 14.72 1.20
N ALA A 396 13.71 15.90 0.79
CA ALA A 396 14.53 16.79 1.63
C ALA A 396 13.71 17.70 2.58
N GLU A 397 12.37 17.67 2.55
CA GLU A 397 11.55 18.54 3.41
C GLU A 397 11.85 18.38 4.91
N PRO A 398 12.07 17.16 5.47
CA PRO A 398 12.41 17.01 6.88
C PRO A 398 13.68 17.76 7.29
N LEU A 399 14.69 17.84 6.40
CA LEU A 399 15.91 18.62 6.68
C LEU A 399 15.63 20.10 6.84
N ALA A 400 14.76 20.67 6.00
CA ALA A 400 14.35 22.06 6.12
C ALA A 400 13.57 22.34 7.42
N ARG A 401 12.90 21.35 8.00
CA ARG A 401 12.25 21.46 9.31
C ARG A 401 13.30 21.52 10.42
N VAL A 402 14.32 20.66 10.38
CA VAL A 402 15.44 20.67 11.35
C VAL A 402 16.12 22.04 11.39
N GLU A 403 16.34 22.68 10.26
CA GLU A 403 16.96 24.01 10.21
C GLU A 403 16.07 25.14 10.75
N ARG A 404 14.74 24.99 10.65
CA ARG A 404 13.78 26.00 11.10
C ARG A 404 13.41 25.85 12.57
N ASP A 405 13.40 24.62 13.09
CA ASP A 405 12.95 24.31 14.44
C ASP A 405 13.84 23.25 15.07
N GLN A 406 14.59 23.66 16.10
CA GLN A 406 15.47 22.77 16.87
C GLN A 406 14.72 21.64 17.58
N ALA A 407 13.40 21.74 17.79
CA ALA A 407 12.60 20.64 18.33
C ALA A 407 12.60 19.41 17.43
N TYR A 408 12.81 19.59 16.12
CA TYR A 408 13.01 18.46 15.20
C TYR A 408 14.38 17.80 15.37
N GLY A 409 15.39 18.52 15.84
CA GLY A 409 16.66 17.99 16.33
C GLY A 409 17.42 17.14 15.33
N GLU A 410 17.73 15.92 15.73
CA GLU A 410 18.58 14.97 14.99
C GLU A 410 17.78 14.12 13.99
N LEU A 411 18.49 13.57 13.01
CA LEU A 411 17.96 12.48 12.18
C LEU A 411 17.99 11.17 12.99
N ILE A 412 16.85 10.51 13.08
CA ILE A 412 16.72 9.16 13.65
C ILE A 412 16.93 8.12 12.54
N CYS A 413 16.44 8.42 11.32
CA CYS A 413 16.66 7.59 10.14
C CYS A 413 17.32 8.44 9.05
N GLU A 414 18.57 8.16 8.73
CA GLU A 414 19.38 8.94 7.78
C GLU A 414 18.97 8.69 6.32
N CYS A 415 18.53 7.47 5.97
CA CYS A 415 18.15 7.15 4.59
C CYS A 415 16.75 7.65 4.20
N GLU A 416 15.82 7.78 5.14
CA GLU A 416 14.47 8.33 4.89
C GLU A 416 14.30 9.73 5.50
N LEU A 417 15.38 10.30 6.04
CA LEU A 417 15.44 11.63 6.63
C LEU A 417 14.41 11.86 7.76
N VAL A 418 14.10 10.81 8.52
CA VAL A 418 13.14 10.90 9.63
C VAL A 418 13.79 11.57 10.82
N THR A 419 13.17 12.63 11.33
CA THR A 419 13.68 13.42 12.46
C THR A 419 13.18 12.91 13.81
N ARG A 420 13.89 13.29 14.88
CA ARG A 420 13.45 13.07 16.27
C ARG A 420 12.05 13.66 16.52
N GLY A 421 11.78 14.87 16.00
CA GLY A 421 10.49 15.53 16.14
C GLY A 421 9.35 14.72 15.56
N GLN A 422 9.51 14.18 14.34
CA GLN A 422 8.49 13.34 13.71
C GLN A 422 8.19 12.05 14.51
N VAL A 423 9.23 11.42 15.07
CA VAL A 423 9.04 10.24 15.93
C VAL A 423 8.28 10.62 17.21
N ARG A 424 8.67 11.74 17.85
CA ARG A 424 8.02 12.22 19.08
C ARG A 424 6.56 12.60 18.84
N GLU A 425 6.26 13.31 17.75
CA GLU A 425 4.88 13.62 17.35
C GLU A 425 4.05 12.34 17.21
N ALA A 426 4.58 11.33 16.53
CA ALA A 426 3.89 10.07 16.33
C ALA A 426 3.61 9.32 17.64
N VAL A 427 4.57 9.34 18.59
CA VAL A 427 4.40 8.73 19.92
C VAL A 427 3.37 9.52 20.76
N ASN A 428 3.42 10.85 20.72
CA ASN A 428 2.45 11.70 21.42
C ASN A 428 1.02 11.53 20.88
N ASP A 429 0.85 11.18 19.59
CA ASP A 429 -0.43 10.82 18.99
C ASP A 429 -0.91 9.41 19.42
N GLY A 430 -0.27 8.78 20.41
CA GLY A 430 -0.67 7.49 20.99
C GLY A 430 -0.16 6.26 20.23
N LEU A 431 0.88 6.39 19.43
CA LEU A 431 1.41 5.29 18.63
C LEU A 431 2.31 4.40 19.50
N THR A 432 1.94 3.13 19.68
CA THR A 432 2.61 2.19 20.59
C THR A 432 3.40 1.09 19.87
N GLU A 433 3.24 0.94 18.54
CA GLU A 433 3.89 -0.11 17.77
C GLU A 433 4.92 0.45 16.79
N LEU A 434 6.10 -0.18 16.78
CA LEU A 434 7.20 0.24 15.90
C LEU A 434 6.87 0.07 14.40
N GLU A 435 6.09 -0.95 14.06
CA GLU A 435 5.61 -1.15 12.69
C GLU A 435 4.63 -0.06 12.24
N ASP A 436 3.79 0.46 13.15
CA ASP A 436 2.87 1.56 12.86
C ASP A 436 3.66 2.88 12.72
N LEU A 437 4.67 3.09 13.58
CA LEU A 437 5.59 4.22 13.45
C LEU A 437 6.31 4.20 12.10
N ARG A 438 6.79 3.02 11.69
CA ARG A 438 7.40 2.81 10.38
C ARG A 438 6.49 3.27 9.25
N ARG A 439 5.21 2.86 9.25
CA ARG A 439 4.22 3.28 8.25
C ARG A 439 3.88 4.76 8.33
N LYS A 440 3.88 5.35 9.54
CA LYS A 440 3.53 6.76 9.72
C LYS A 440 4.61 7.71 9.23
N VAL A 441 5.89 7.43 9.51
CA VAL A 441 7.00 8.33 9.21
C VAL A 441 8.04 7.74 8.26
N ARG A 442 7.79 6.59 7.63
CA ARG A 442 8.69 5.88 6.70
C ARG A 442 10.00 5.39 7.33
N LEU A 443 10.08 5.30 8.64
CA LEU A 443 11.26 4.81 9.34
C LEU A 443 11.67 3.40 8.87
N GLY A 444 12.91 3.24 8.40
CA GLY A 444 13.46 1.95 8.01
C GLY A 444 13.02 1.41 6.65
N TYR A 445 12.46 2.25 5.76
CA TYR A 445 12.14 1.84 4.39
C TYR A 445 13.35 1.82 3.45
N GLY A 446 14.37 2.61 3.75
CA GLY A 446 15.55 2.75 2.90
C GLY A 446 16.52 1.56 2.94
N PRO A 447 17.69 1.68 2.29
CA PRO A 447 18.62 0.58 2.01
C PRO A 447 19.16 -0.17 3.23
N CYS A 448 19.21 0.46 4.41
CA CYS A 448 19.67 -0.21 5.65
C CYS A 448 18.59 -1.09 6.30
N GLN A 449 17.33 -1.01 5.85
CA GLN A 449 16.20 -1.77 6.38
C GLN A 449 16.09 -1.68 7.92
N ALA A 450 16.19 -0.46 8.43
CA ALA A 450 16.12 -0.11 9.86
C ALA A 450 17.25 -0.65 10.75
N ALA A 451 18.40 -1.01 10.18
CA ALA A 451 19.52 -1.56 10.98
C ALA A 451 19.99 -0.64 12.11
N PHE A 452 19.75 0.66 12.03
CA PHE A 452 20.17 1.64 13.05
C PHE A 452 19.02 2.40 13.70
N CYS A 453 17.98 2.72 12.94
CA CYS A 453 16.90 3.60 13.40
C CYS A 453 15.83 2.88 14.24
N ALA A 454 15.63 1.57 14.08
CA ALA A 454 14.57 0.87 14.80
C ALA A 454 14.76 0.89 16.32
N TRP A 455 15.96 0.59 16.81
CA TRP A 455 16.23 0.59 18.23
C TRP A 455 16.28 2.01 18.84
N ARG A 456 16.73 3.03 18.06
CA ARG A 456 16.64 4.44 18.48
C ARG A 456 15.18 4.84 18.68
N ALA A 457 14.32 4.51 17.72
CA ALA A 457 12.90 4.80 17.80
C ALA A 457 12.22 4.03 18.94
N ALA A 458 12.57 2.75 19.15
CA ALA A 458 12.08 1.98 20.29
C ALA A 458 12.43 2.60 21.63
N GLY A 459 13.68 3.12 21.78
CA GLY A 459 14.10 3.88 22.96
C GLY A 459 13.26 5.14 23.19
N MET A 460 12.99 5.90 22.12
CA MET A 460 12.12 7.09 22.20
C MET A 460 10.67 6.74 22.58
N MET A 461 10.14 5.62 22.09
CA MET A 461 8.82 5.13 22.47
C MET A 461 8.76 4.74 23.95
N ALA A 462 9.85 4.16 24.49
CA ALA A 462 9.98 3.85 25.91
C ALA A 462 10.02 5.13 26.79
N GLU A 463 10.79 6.15 26.38
CA GLU A 463 10.88 7.44 27.09
C GLU A 463 9.52 8.17 27.12
N GLY A 464 8.79 8.21 26.00
CA GLY A 464 7.49 8.87 25.90
C GLY A 464 6.40 8.21 26.75
N SER A 465 6.60 6.96 27.16
CA SER A 465 5.72 6.23 28.06
C SER A 465 5.98 6.54 29.56
N GLY A 466 7.08 7.23 29.86
CA GLY A 466 7.60 7.41 31.24
C GLY A 466 7.36 8.78 31.89
N ASP A 467 7.13 9.85 31.14
CA ASP A 467 6.98 11.20 31.70
C ASP A 467 5.52 11.52 32.09
N GLY A 468 5.03 10.80 33.10
CA GLY A 468 3.82 11.15 33.83
C GLY A 468 3.92 12.41 34.70
N SER A 469 4.73 13.42 34.33
CA SER A 469 4.81 14.72 35.00
C SER A 469 3.98 15.80 34.29
N GLY A 470 2.81 15.46 33.80
CA GLY A 470 1.80 16.40 33.35
C GLY A 470 0.60 16.36 34.28
N ASP A 471 0.41 17.42 35.11
CA ASP A 471 -0.81 17.69 35.88
C ASP A 471 -2.03 17.79 34.97
N GLY A 472 -2.58 16.64 34.58
CA GLY A 472 -3.77 16.51 33.74
C GLY A 472 -4.44 15.18 33.99
N ALA A 473 -4.96 14.98 35.22
CA ALA A 473 -5.82 13.84 35.54
C ALA A 473 -7.10 13.91 34.72
N GLY A 474 -7.11 13.29 33.52
CA GLY A 474 -8.28 12.84 32.81
C GLY A 474 -8.48 11.37 33.14
N ALA A 475 -9.40 11.09 34.05
CA ALA A 475 -9.82 9.75 34.41
C ALA A 475 -10.44 9.05 33.19
N ASP A 476 -10.11 7.76 33.05
CA ASP A 476 -10.62 6.72 32.16
C ASP A 476 -9.80 6.49 30.87
N GLY A 477 -9.01 5.41 30.96
CA GLY A 477 -8.36 4.75 29.84
C GLY A 477 -6.83 4.88 29.86
N GLY A 478 -6.15 4.12 30.75
CA GLY A 478 -4.69 4.00 30.73
C GLY A 478 -4.25 3.51 29.35
N VAL A 479 -3.51 4.36 28.62
CA VAL A 479 -2.81 3.97 27.40
C VAL A 479 -1.87 2.83 27.78
N ALA A 480 -2.06 1.66 27.17
CA ALA A 480 -1.19 0.52 27.43
C ALA A 480 0.25 0.96 27.13
N GLN A 481 1.12 0.86 28.14
CA GLN A 481 2.52 1.24 28.01
C GLN A 481 3.14 0.36 26.92
N ALA A 482 3.74 0.97 25.90
CA ALA A 482 4.45 0.26 24.85
C ALA A 482 5.60 -0.54 25.45
N ASP A 483 5.64 -1.85 25.23
CA ASP A 483 6.84 -2.66 25.51
C ASP A 483 7.79 -2.54 24.31
N PRO A 484 8.89 -1.75 24.43
CA PRO A 484 9.79 -1.49 23.32
C PRO A 484 10.56 -2.75 22.89
N VAL A 485 10.77 -3.70 23.82
CA VAL A 485 11.48 -4.96 23.52
C VAL A 485 10.58 -5.87 22.70
N ALA A 486 9.34 -6.09 23.14
CA ALA A 486 8.36 -6.84 22.36
C ALA A 486 8.05 -6.16 21.02
N GLY A 487 8.05 -4.82 20.96
CA GLY A 487 7.92 -4.07 19.72
C GLY A 487 9.07 -4.33 18.73
N LEU A 488 10.31 -4.39 19.22
CA LEU A 488 11.48 -4.77 18.42
C LEU A 488 11.43 -6.22 17.94
N GLU A 489 10.98 -7.16 18.76
CA GLU A 489 10.82 -8.56 18.36
C GLU A 489 9.87 -8.67 17.18
N ARG A 490 8.66 -8.11 17.30
CA ARG A 490 7.67 -8.11 16.20
C ARG A 490 8.21 -7.42 14.94
N PHE A 491 8.91 -6.30 15.10
CA PHE A 491 9.54 -5.59 13.98
C PHE A 491 10.58 -6.46 13.27
N LEU A 492 11.42 -7.17 14.00
CA LEU A 492 12.45 -8.06 13.43
C LEU A 492 11.83 -9.26 12.71
N GLU A 493 10.74 -9.83 13.24
CA GLU A 493 9.99 -10.91 12.60
C GLU A 493 9.42 -10.46 11.24
N GLU A 494 8.76 -9.30 11.19
CA GLU A 494 8.21 -8.75 9.93
C GLU A 494 9.32 -8.41 8.93
N ARG A 495 10.42 -7.84 9.39
CA ARG A 495 11.59 -7.59 8.55
C ARG A 495 12.16 -8.88 7.98
N TRP A 496 12.35 -9.89 8.82
CA TRP A 496 12.90 -11.17 8.44
C TRP A 496 12.01 -11.90 7.44
N ARG A 497 10.70 -11.88 7.64
CA ARG A 497 9.72 -12.43 6.70
C ARG A 497 9.91 -11.87 5.29
N GLY A 498 10.06 -10.56 5.13
CA GLY A 498 10.28 -9.93 3.83
C GLY A 498 11.68 -10.15 3.24
N GLN A 499 12.69 -10.41 4.06
CA GLN A 499 14.07 -10.64 3.63
C GLN A 499 14.35 -12.11 3.30
N ARG A 500 13.71 -13.05 3.98
CA ARG A 500 13.97 -14.49 3.84
C ARG A 500 14.03 -14.97 2.38
N PRO A 501 13.09 -14.63 1.49
CA PRO A 501 13.14 -15.08 0.10
C PRO A 501 14.22 -14.40 -0.75
N THR A 502 14.94 -13.40 -0.23
CA THR A 502 15.87 -12.58 -0.99
C THR A 502 17.32 -12.68 -0.53
N ILE A 503 17.60 -13.31 0.62
CA ILE A 503 18.94 -13.35 1.19
C ILE A 503 19.70 -14.61 0.79
N TRP A 504 20.91 -14.43 0.25
CA TRP A 504 21.86 -15.49 -0.07
C TRP A 504 23.30 -14.97 0.06
N GLY A 505 24.28 -15.87 0.14
CA GLY A 505 25.70 -15.54 0.19
C GLY A 505 26.05 -14.56 1.32
N ASP A 506 26.82 -13.53 1.00
CA ASP A 506 27.28 -12.54 1.98
C ASP A 506 26.15 -11.68 2.53
N GLN A 507 25.08 -11.48 1.78
CA GLN A 507 23.89 -10.76 2.25
C GLN A 507 23.21 -11.53 3.39
N ALA A 508 23.15 -12.86 3.30
CA ALA A 508 22.61 -13.67 4.39
C ALA A 508 23.46 -13.54 5.66
N ARG A 509 24.79 -13.57 5.53
CA ARG A 509 25.70 -13.35 6.67
C ARG A 509 25.48 -11.98 7.33
N GLN A 510 25.33 -10.94 6.52
CA GLN A 510 25.06 -9.58 7.05
C GLN A 510 23.71 -9.48 7.76
N ALA A 511 22.68 -10.10 7.22
CA ALA A 511 21.34 -10.11 7.83
C ALA A 511 21.36 -10.89 9.16
N LEU A 512 22.03 -12.05 9.21
CA LEU A 512 22.21 -12.85 10.42
C LEU A 512 23.03 -12.11 11.48
N LEU A 513 24.11 -11.41 11.09
CA LEU A 513 24.90 -10.59 12.00
C LEU A 513 24.07 -9.49 12.64
N ASN A 514 23.30 -8.72 11.83
CA ASN A 514 22.41 -7.70 12.36
C ASN A 514 21.38 -8.28 13.32
N HIS A 515 20.80 -9.41 12.99
CA HIS A 515 19.84 -10.11 13.85
C HIS A 515 20.48 -10.54 15.18
N ALA A 516 21.70 -11.11 15.15
CA ALA A 516 22.44 -11.49 16.34
C ALA A 516 22.82 -10.29 17.24
N ILE A 517 23.19 -9.15 16.62
CA ILE A 517 23.47 -7.91 17.35
C ILE A 517 22.22 -7.43 18.09
N TYR A 518 21.07 -7.35 17.43
CA TYR A 518 19.83 -6.95 18.07
C TYR A 518 19.46 -7.86 19.24
N ARG A 519 19.54 -9.19 19.04
CA ARG A 519 19.23 -10.15 20.10
C ARG A 519 20.18 -10.02 21.29
N GLY A 520 21.49 -9.88 21.03
CA GLY A 520 22.49 -9.78 22.08
C GLY A 520 22.43 -8.48 22.88
N ILE A 521 22.11 -7.35 22.21
CA ILE A 521 22.02 -6.05 22.86
C ILE A 521 20.74 -5.89 23.68
N PHE A 522 19.61 -6.38 23.18
CA PHE A 522 18.31 -6.16 23.78
C PHE A 522 17.75 -7.38 24.51
N ASP A 523 18.53 -8.46 24.65
CA ASP A 523 18.11 -9.72 25.30
C ASP A 523 16.74 -10.21 24.81
N LEU A 524 16.54 -10.18 23.51
CA LEU A 524 15.26 -10.59 22.91
C LEU A 524 15.05 -12.10 23.13
N LYS A 525 13.92 -12.46 23.71
CA LYS A 525 13.65 -13.81 24.23
C LYS A 525 13.15 -14.84 23.21
N GLY A 526 12.82 -14.44 22.02
CA GLY A 526 12.34 -15.39 20.99
C GLY A 526 13.38 -16.45 20.62
N ASP A 527 12.96 -17.65 20.24
CA ASP A 527 13.82 -18.83 19.96
C ASP A 527 14.74 -18.69 18.73
N GLY A 528 15.04 -17.51 18.31
CA GLY A 528 16.09 -17.18 17.43
C GLY A 528 15.76 -17.27 15.96
N LEU A 529 16.27 -18.16 15.23
CA LEU A 529 16.06 -18.26 13.78
C LEU A 529 14.64 -18.75 13.51
N PRO A 530 13.94 -18.15 12.53
CA PRO A 530 12.67 -18.68 12.10
C PRO A 530 12.81 -20.14 11.71
N ASP A 531 11.80 -20.97 12.05
CA ASP A 531 11.78 -22.41 11.81
C ASP A 531 12.53 -22.83 10.55
N GLU A 532 13.40 -23.83 10.67
CA GLU A 532 14.21 -24.42 9.58
C GLU A 532 13.38 -24.99 8.42
N ALA A 533 12.06 -24.87 8.47
CA ALA A 533 11.12 -25.43 7.50
C ALA A 533 11.17 -24.81 6.10
N ALA A 534 12.13 -23.95 5.79
CA ALA A 534 12.38 -23.47 4.44
C ALA A 534 13.88 -23.32 4.16
N ALA A 535 14.63 -24.42 4.32
CA ALA A 535 15.90 -24.52 3.61
C ALA A 535 15.62 -24.38 2.10
N PRO A 536 16.38 -23.56 1.35
CA PRO A 536 16.23 -23.51 -0.10
C PRO A 536 16.40 -24.92 -0.64
N THR A 537 15.42 -25.43 -1.37
CA THR A 537 15.61 -26.63 -2.18
C THR A 537 16.82 -26.40 -3.06
N GLU A 538 17.76 -27.35 -3.05
CA GLU A 538 18.94 -27.36 -3.91
C GLU A 538 18.48 -27.10 -5.35
N GLY A 539 18.72 -25.90 -5.86
CA GLY A 539 18.29 -25.51 -7.21
C GLY A 539 18.43 -24.04 -7.56
N SER A 540 18.47 -23.13 -6.59
CA SER A 540 18.65 -21.68 -6.86
C SER A 540 20.10 -21.21 -6.77
N GLY A 541 21.05 -22.10 -7.07
CA GLY A 541 22.47 -21.77 -7.17
C GLY A 541 22.76 -20.98 -8.44
N ARG A 542 22.39 -19.71 -8.49
CA ARG A 542 22.91 -18.76 -9.48
C ARG A 542 22.91 -17.33 -8.95
N ARG A 543 24.10 -16.86 -8.70
CA ARG A 543 24.81 -15.76 -9.33
C ARG A 543 26.15 -15.58 -8.62
N GLY A 544 27.10 -16.41 -9.01
CA GLY A 544 28.52 -16.11 -8.78
C GLY A 544 28.85 -14.83 -9.58
N ALA A 545 29.60 -13.94 -8.98
CA ALA A 545 30.20 -12.82 -9.69
C ALA A 545 30.90 -13.31 -10.98
N PRO A 546 30.86 -12.56 -12.08
CA PRO A 546 31.60 -12.92 -13.27
C PRO A 546 33.09 -13.04 -12.89
N ALA A 547 33.69 -14.20 -13.20
CA ALA A 547 35.12 -14.43 -13.05
C ALA A 547 35.88 -13.28 -13.73
N GLY A 548 36.77 -12.65 -12.96
CA GLY A 548 37.66 -11.63 -13.50
C GLY A 548 38.38 -12.16 -14.72
N ARG A 549 38.34 -11.42 -15.81
CA ARG A 549 39.23 -11.64 -16.94
C ARG A 549 40.66 -11.43 -16.44
N GLU A 550 41.42 -12.53 -16.36
CA GLU A 550 42.85 -12.45 -16.27
C GLU A 550 43.35 -11.72 -17.52
N GLY A 551 43.97 -10.57 -17.31
CA GLY A 551 44.67 -9.84 -18.34
C GLY A 551 45.94 -10.60 -18.68
N SER A 552 46.03 -11.05 -19.93
CA SER A 552 47.28 -11.44 -20.54
C SER A 552 47.77 -10.31 -21.44
N GLY A 553 49.00 -9.86 -21.21
CA GLY A 553 49.79 -9.04 -22.10
C GLY A 553 49.91 -7.57 -21.73
#